data_d98f42f7434603e0e015b34139919398
#
_entry.id   d98f42f7434603e0e015b34139919398
#
_cell.length_a   1.000
_cell.length_b   1.000
_cell.length_c   1.000
_cell.angle_alpha   90.00
_cell.angle_beta   90.00
_cell.angle_gamma   90.00
#
_symmetry.space_group_name_H-M   'P 1'
#
loop_
_entity.id
_entity.type
_entity.pdbx_description
1 polymer ?
#
loop_
_entity_poly.entity_id
_entity_poly.type
_entity_poly.pdbx_seq_one_letter_code
_entity_poly.pdbx_strand_id
1 'polypeptide(L)'
;MAQLVVTMRVMPEGPEADLNSVKKEIEKKITKFAGKTAIKFEESPIGFGLVALNVMFVMDEKGESTDKLEEDIRRIEGAGSVEVTDMRRGLG
;
A
#
# COMPACT_ATOMS: atom_id res chain seq x y z
N MET A 1 -18.02 1.99 15.02
CA MET A 1 -16.74 1.28 15.13
C MET A 1 -15.62 2.11 14.53
N ALA A 2 -14.49 2.11 15.18
CA ALA A 2 -13.37 2.92 14.71
C ALA A 2 -12.72 2.31 13.49
N GLN A 3 -12.30 3.16 12.59
CA GLN A 3 -11.56 2.76 11.39
C GLN A 3 -10.20 3.41 11.42
N LEU A 4 -9.25 2.74 10.82
CA LEU A 4 -7.89 3.27 10.67
C LEU A 4 -7.66 3.66 9.23
N VAL A 5 -7.07 4.82 9.02
CA VAL A 5 -6.59 5.25 7.72
C VAL A 5 -5.09 4.94 7.70
N VAL A 6 -4.72 4.03 6.83
CA VAL A 6 -3.34 3.55 6.73
C VAL A 6 -2.70 4.09 5.47
N THR A 7 -1.50 4.63 5.61
CA THR A 7 -0.70 5.07 4.47
C THR A 7 0.56 4.23 4.41
N MET A 8 0.79 3.62 3.24
CA MET A 8 1.98 2.82 3.01
C MET A 8 2.78 3.43 1.86
N ARG A 9 4.07 3.28 1.93
CA ARG A 9 4.96 3.67 0.86
C ARG A 9 5.57 2.44 0.25
N VAL A 10 5.36 2.26 -1.05
CA VAL A 10 5.91 1.12 -1.79
C VAL A 10 6.94 1.65 -2.77
N MET A 11 8.17 1.17 -2.64
CA MET A 11 9.26 1.53 -3.54
C MET A 11 9.40 0.46 -4.60
N PRO A 12 9.53 0.83 -5.88
CA PRO A 12 9.75 -0.16 -6.93
C PRO A 12 11.16 -0.75 -6.84
N GLU A 13 11.34 -1.92 -7.43
CA GLU A 13 12.66 -2.57 -7.49
C GLU A 13 13.64 -1.79 -8.37
N GLY A 14 13.14 -1.10 -9.38
CA GLY A 14 13.94 -0.32 -10.29
C GLY A 14 13.08 0.54 -11.19
N PRO A 15 13.70 1.40 -12.01
CA PRO A 15 12.96 2.33 -12.85
C PRO A 15 12.13 1.66 -13.94
N GLU A 16 12.45 0.42 -14.31
CA GLU A 16 11.69 -0.33 -15.31
C GLU A 16 10.48 -1.09 -14.75
N ALA A 17 10.25 -1.02 -13.44
CA ALA A 17 9.10 -1.71 -12.85
C ALA A 17 7.79 -1.16 -13.42
N ASP A 18 6.86 -2.06 -13.74
CA ASP A 18 5.54 -1.69 -14.25
C ASP A 18 4.63 -1.27 -13.10
N LEU A 19 4.55 0.04 -12.86
CA LEU A 19 3.78 0.58 -11.75
C LEU A 19 2.29 0.26 -11.85
N ASN A 20 1.75 0.20 -13.06
CA ASN A 20 0.33 -0.14 -13.22
C ASN A 20 0.06 -1.56 -12.76
N SER A 21 0.94 -2.47 -13.09
CA SER A 21 0.84 -3.87 -12.66
C SER A 21 0.98 -3.97 -11.15
N VAL A 22 1.95 -3.26 -10.58
CA VAL A 22 2.15 -3.23 -9.13
C VAL A 22 0.92 -2.68 -8.42
N LYS A 23 0.33 -1.59 -8.92
CA LYS A 23 -0.88 -1.01 -8.35
C LYS A 23 -2.04 -2.00 -8.31
N LYS A 24 -2.25 -2.73 -9.41
CA LYS A 24 -3.33 -3.72 -9.47
C LYS A 24 -3.14 -4.83 -8.46
N GLU A 25 -1.92 -5.30 -8.31
CA GLU A 25 -1.61 -6.35 -7.35
C GLU A 25 -1.75 -5.87 -5.91
N ILE A 26 -1.32 -4.63 -5.63
CA ILE A 26 -1.49 -4.02 -4.32
C ILE A 26 -2.97 -3.93 -3.98
N GLU A 27 -3.78 -3.48 -4.93
CA GLU A 27 -5.23 -3.36 -4.73
C GLU A 27 -5.85 -4.71 -4.37
N LYS A 28 -5.45 -5.77 -5.06
CA LYS A 28 -5.92 -7.12 -4.74
C LYS A 28 -5.54 -7.54 -3.34
N LYS A 29 -4.30 -7.28 -2.94
CA LYS A 29 -3.81 -7.65 -1.61
C LYS A 29 -4.56 -6.89 -0.52
N ILE A 30 -4.76 -5.60 -0.71
CA ILE A 30 -5.48 -4.77 0.26
C ILE A 30 -6.94 -5.22 0.35
N THR A 31 -7.58 -5.49 -0.77
CA THR A 31 -8.97 -5.95 -0.78
C THR A 31 -9.12 -7.27 -0.05
N LYS A 32 -8.16 -8.16 -0.21
CA LYS A 32 -8.15 -9.43 0.50
C LYS A 32 -7.95 -9.25 2.00
N PHE A 33 -7.12 -8.28 2.38
CA PHE A 33 -6.78 -8.00 3.78
C PHE A 33 -7.88 -7.22 4.51
N ALA A 34 -8.34 -6.14 3.91
CA ALA A 34 -9.26 -5.19 4.56
C ALA A 34 -10.69 -5.23 4.04
N GLY A 35 -10.96 -6.05 3.03
CA GLY A 35 -12.25 -6.06 2.37
C GLY A 35 -12.38 -4.92 1.37
N LYS A 36 -13.59 -4.70 0.88
CA LYS A 36 -13.84 -3.59 -0.05
C LYS A 36 -13.69 -2.27 0.69
N THR A 37 -12.71 -1.50 0.28
CA THR A 37 -12.44 -0.21 0.88
C THR A 37 -11.96 0.76 -0.19
N ALA A 38 -12.05 2.05 0.09
CA ALA A 38 -11.50 3.05 -0.80
C ALA A 38 -9.96 2.97 -0.75
N ILE A 39 -9.34 2.86 -1.90
CA ILE A 39 -7.89 2.80 -2.01
C ILE A 39 -7.43 3.95 -2.89
N LYS A 40 -6.50 4.74 -2.39
CA LYS A 40 -5.97 5.86 -3.14
C LYS A 40 -4.47 5.65 -3.37
N PHE A 41 -4.06 5.82 -4.62
CA PHE A 41 -2.65 5.75 -5.01
C PHE A 41 -2.16 7.13 -5.37
N GLU A 42 -0.95 7.46 -4.92
CA GLU A 42 -0.30 8.69 -5.27
C GLU A 42 1.13 8.39 -5.65
N GLU A 43 1.56 8.87 -6.81
CA GLU A 43 2.93 8.66 -7.28
C GLU A 43 3.81 9.81 -6.86
N SER A 44 4.98 9.49 -6.32
CA SER A 44 5.94 10.49 -5.85
C SER A 44 7.31 10.20 -6.44
N PRO A 45 7.77 11.02 -7.39
CA PRO A 45 9.12 10.86 -7.95
C PRO A 45 10.19 11.08 -6.87
N ILE A 46 11.15 10.19 -6.80
CA ILE A 46 12.19 10.23 -5.77
C ILE A 46 13.60 10.36 -6.34
N GLY A 47 13.73 10.51 -7.66
CA GLY A 47 15.02 10.64 -8.33
C GLY A 47 15.48 9.32 -8.94
N PHE A 48 16.50 9.39 -9.77
CA PHE A 48 17.08 8.23 -10.47
C PHE A 48 16.07 7.44 -11.31
N GLY A 49 15.00 8.11 -11.77
CA GLY A 49 13.96 7.44 -12.53
C GLY A 49 13.00 6.61 -11.70
N LEU A 50 13.15 6.63 -10.38
CA LEU A 50 12.28 5.89 -9.48
C LEU A 50 11.08 6.70 -9.05
N VAL A 51 9.93 6.03 -8.93
CA VAL A 51 8.68 6.64 -8.46
C VAL A 51 8.14 5.80 -7.32
N ALA A 52 8.01 6.40 -6.15
CA ALA A 52 7.41 5.73 -5.00
C ALA A 52 5.89 5.78 -5.13
N LEU A 53 5.23 4.72 -4.68
CA LEU A 53 3.77 4.68 -4.61
C LEU A 53 3.36 4.90 -3.16
N ASN A 54 2.57 5.94 -2.93
CA ASN A 54 1.94 6.14 -1.64
C ASN A 54 0.53 5.60 -1.74
N VAL A 55 0.21 4.66 -0.88
CA VAL A 55 -1.07 3.96 -0.93
C VAL A 55 -1.83 4.24 0.35
N MET A 56 -3.03 4.74 0.23
CA MET A 56 -3.90 4.99 1.37
C MET A 56 -5.11 4.08 1.29
N PHE A 57 -5.45 3.48 2.41
CA PHE A 57 -6.66 2.66 2.49
C PHE A 57 -7.22 2.72 3.91
N VAL A 58 -8.46 2.25 4.05
CA VAL A 58 -9.14 2.23 5.34
C VAL A 58 -9.33 0.79 5.77
N MET A 59 -9.06 0.50 7.03
CA MET A 59 -9.28 -0.82 7.60
C MET A 59 -9.96 -0.71 8.96
N ASP A 60 -10.54 -1.80 9.42
CA ASP A 60 -11.15 -1.85 10.74
C ASP A 60 -10.05 -1.83 11.80
N GLU A 61 -10.23 -1.03 12.84
CA GLU A 61 -9.27 -0.95 13.95
C GLU A 61 -9.02 -2.30 14.61
N LYS A 62 -10.02 -3.18 14.59
CA LYS A 62 -9.90 -4.53 15.17
C LYS A 62 -9.31 -5.55 14.19
N GLY A 63 -8.90 -5.10 13.03
CA GLY A 63 -8.31 -5.97 12.02
C GLY A 63 -6.95 -6.50 12.41
N GLU A 64 -6.43 -7.39 11.59
CA GLU A 64 -5.12 -7.97 11.80
C GLU A 64 -4.01 -6.94 11.63
N SER A 65 -2.84 -7.28 12.14
CA SER A 65 -1.64 -6.46 11.96
C SER A 65 -1.32 -6.30 10.47
N THR A 66 -0.85 -5.12 10.08
CA THR A 66 -0.46 -4.85 8.70
C THR A 66 0.81 -5.58 8.28
N ASP A 67 1.51 -6.23 9.20
CA ASP A 67 2.76 -6.93 8.90
C ASP A 67 2.59 -7.98 7.80
N LYS A 68 1.52 -8.74 7.87
CA LYS A 68 1.24 -9.76 6.86
C LYS A 68 0.94 -9.14 5.49
N LEU A 69 0.19 -8.05 5.49
CA LEU A 69 -0.10 -7.32 4.26
C LEU A 69 1.20 -6.77 3.65
N GLU A 70 2.07 -6.22 4.47
CA GLU A 70 3.35 -5.70 4.00
C GLU A 70 4.19 -6.80 3.37
N GLU A 71 4.23 -7.99 3.97
CA GLU A 71 4.94 -9.12 3.40
C GLU A 71 4.36 -9.53 2.06
N ASP A 72 3.04 -9.60 1.97
CA ASP A 72 2.37 -9.98 0.73
C ASP A 72 2.67 -8.98 -0.39
N ILE A 73 2.69 -7.70 -0.06
CA ILE A 73 2.99 -6.66 -1.04
C ILE A 73 4.46 -6.74 -1.47
N ARG A 74 5.38 -7.03 -0.55
CA ARG A 74 6.79 -7.21 -0.88
C ARG A 74 7.03 -8.32 -1.89
N ARG A 75 6.17 -9.31 -1.92
CA ARG A 75 6.29 -10.45 -2.84
C ARG A 75 5.77 -10.15 -4.23
N ILE A 76 5.15 -9.00 -4.42
CA ILE A 76 4.67 -8.59 -5.74
C ILE A 76 5.89 -8.32 -6.63
N GLU A 77 5.85 -8.86 -7.85
CA GLU A 77 6.91 -8.59 -8.82
C GLU A 77 6.96 -7.10 -9.14
N GLY A 78 8.12 -6.51 -8.99
CA GLY A 78 8.33 -5.09 -9.21
C GLY A 78 8.31 -4.26 -7.94
N ALA A 79 7.80 -4.79 -6.83
CA ALA A 79 7.80 -4.10 -5.54
C ALA A 79 9.12 -4.37 -4.82
N GLY A 80 9.85 -3.34 -4.46
CA GLY A 80 11.13 -3.47 -3.78
C GLY A 80 10.98 -3.46 -2.27
N SER A 81 10.47 -2.37 -1.72
CA SER A 81 10.27 -2.24 -0.28
C SER A 81 8.91 -1.67 0.04
N VAL A 82 8.42 -1.98 1.21
CA VAL A 82 7.10 -1.55 1.68
C VAL A 82 7.24 -1.10 3.13
N GLU A 83 6.65 0.05 3.44
CA GLU A 83 6.67 0.52 4.82
C GLU A 83 5.37 1.28 5.11
N VAL A 84 4.85 1.12 6.31
CA VAL A 84 3.71 1.91 6.77
C VAL A 84 4.26 3.23 7.29
N THR A 85 3.88 4.32 6.65
CA THR A 85 4.39 5.65 7.00
C THR A 85 3.45 6.43 7.91
N ASP A 86 2.18 6.06 7.94
CA ASP A 86 1.21 6.73 8.78
C ASP A 86 0.03 5.81 9.06
N MET A 87 -0.52 5.93 10.25
CA MET A 87 -1.71 5.19 10.64
C MET A 87 -2.50 6.07 11.60
N ARG A 88 -3.67 6.49 11.17
CA ARG A 88 -4.51 7.39 11.95
C ARG A 88 -5.89 6.81 12.15
N ARG A 89 -6.47 7.10 13.30
CA ARG A 89 -7.85 6.75 13.55
C ARG A 89 -8.72 7.67 12.70
N GLY A 90 -9.53 7.09 11.84
CA GLY A 90 -10.43 7.85 11.00
C GLY A 90 -11.64 8.33 11.78
N LEU A 91 -12.30 9.33 11.22
CA LEU A 91 -13.56 9.82 11.78
C LEU A 91 -14.65 8.86 11.29
N GLY A 92 -15.07 8.02 12.17
CA GLY A 92 -16.09 7.03 11.84
C GLY A 92 -17.47 7.46 12.23
#